data_68bcfb1535c2252c1136065e15795e29
#
_entry.id   68bcfb1535c2252c1136065e15795e29
#
_cell.length_a   1.000
_cell.length_b   1.000
_cell.length_c   1.000
_cell.angle_alpha   90.00
_cell.angle_beta   90.00
_cell.angle_gamma   90.00
#
_symmetry.space_group_name_H-M   'P 1'
#
loop_
_entity.id
_entity.type
_entity.pdbx_description
1 polymer ?
#
loop_
_entity_poly.entity_id
_entity_poly.type
_entity_poly.pdbx_seq_one_letter_code
_entity_poly.pdbx_strand_id
1 'polypeptide(L)'
;ADFKFRALSLLELFAKSQPSSKFLPEIIVPRLLSASRNARIRFKSNPMEKSFLELAQRIDSVLTKHACKHAAMVTGTRKDIHEILTQLIDVADNGAGAGRDSDAAKGFAKTAAVACAYIAKVMESNGGGESAAEIYKTAITEKFEKKTSRLRAPFFAELIKLSPNVLASSSKELASLCDLGDSARAQFLRQESLQLLFQIFSCKQRDPSIPSAEEVNSM
;
A
#
# COMPACT_ATOMS: atom_id res chain seq x y z
N ALA A 1 4.89 1.42 28.26
CA ALA A 1 5.06 2.25 27.06
C ALA A 1 6.52 2.34 26.62
N ASP A 2 7.45 2.64 27.52
CA ASP A 2 8.88 2.89 27.20
C ASP A 2 9.59 1.78 26.42
N PHE A 3 9.37 0.51 26.77
CA PHE A 3 10.00 -0.60 26.07
C PHE A 3 9.67 -0.63 24.57
N LYS A 4 8.40 -0.40 24.20
CA LYS A 4 7.97 -0.42 22.78
C LYS A 4 8.61 0.74 21.99
N PHE A 5 8.72 1.92 22.58
CA PHE A 5 9.37 3.06 21.94
C PHE A 5 10.88 2.86 21.80
N ARG A 6 11.54 2.28 22.79
CA ARG A 6 12.96 1.90 22.70
C ARG A 6 13.20 0.85 21.61
N ALA A 7 12.36 -0.18 21.53
CA ALA A 7 12.44 -1.18 20.47
C ALA A 7 12.28 -0.55 19.06
N LEU A 8 11.35 0.40 18.89
CA LEU A 8 11.19 1.14 17.63
C LEU A 8 12.41 1.98 17.29
N SER A 9 13.06 2.61 18.29
CA SER A 9 14.31 3.35 18.06
C SER A 9 15.45 2.45 17.61
N LEU A 10 15.54 1.22 18.14
CA LEU A 10 16.52 0.23 17.69
C LEU A 10 16.23 -0.23 16.25
N LEU A 11 14.95 -0.47 15.90
CA LEU A 11 14.56 -0.81 14.52
C LEU A 11 14.82 0.32 13.54
N GLU A 12 14.64 1.58 13.95
CA GLU A 12 15.01 2.75 13.17
C GLU A 12 16.52 2.80 12.89
N LEU A 13 17.34 2.59 13.93
CA LEU A 13 18.79 2.52 13.78
C LEU A 13 19.20 1.37 12.87
N PHE A 14 18.60 0.19 13.01
CA PHE A 14 18.84 -0.95 12.15
C PHE A 14 18.52 -0.62 10.68
N ALA A 15 17.34 -0.04 10.40
CA ALA A 15 16.94 0.32 9.04
C ALA A 15 17.86 1.36 8.41
N LYS A 16 18.43 2.28 9.21
CA LYS A 16 19.42 3.26 8.75
C LYS A 16 20.79 2.64 8.49
N SER A 17 21.25 1.73 9.35
CA SER A 17 22.59 1.12 9.26
C SER A 17 22.66 -0.04 8.27
N GLN A 18 21.54 -0.73 8.02
CA GLN A 18 21.43 -1.92 7.18
C GLN A 18 20.30 -1.80 6.14
N PRO A 19 20.34 -0.78 5.25
CA PRO A 19 19.22 -0.52 4.31
C PRO A 19 19.06 -1.62 3.24
N SER A 20 20.10 -2.41 2.98
CA SER A 20 20.08 -3.55 2.04
C SER A 20 19.65 -4.88 2.69
N SER A 21 19.35 -4.87 3.99
CA SER A 21 19.02 -6.10 4.70
C SER A 21 17.70 -6.71 4.23
N LYS A 22 17.73 -7.99 3.85
CA LYS A 22 16.53 -8.77 3.52
C LYS A 22 15.54 -8.91 4.69
N PHE A 23 15.98 -8.72 5.93
CA PHE A 23 15.08 -8.70 7.09
C PHE A 23 14.07 -7.54 7.04
N LEU A 24 14.38 -6.44 6.34
CA LEU A 24 13.46 -5.31 6.18
C LEU A 24 12.18 -5.74 5.46
N PRO A 25 12.21 -6.23 4.20
CA PRO A 25 11.00 -6.65 3.49
C PRO A 25 10.39 -7.94 4.05
N GLU A 26 11.21 -8.90 4.50
CA GLU A 26 10.72 -10.23 4.89
C GLU A 26 10.06 -10.26 6.27
N ILE A 27 10.53 -9.44 7.21
CA ILE A 27 10.13 -9.53 8.61
C ILE A 27 9.67 -8.19 9.17
N ILE A 28 10.51 -7.15 9.05
CA ILE A 28 10.30 -5.91 9.80
C ILE A 28 9.10 -5.14 9.26
N VAL A 29 9.03 -4.91 7.95
CA VAL A 29 7.95 -4.13 7.33
C VAL A 29 6.58 -4.78 7.57
N PRO A 30 6.36 -6.10 7.33
CA PRO A 30 5.07 -6.74 7.60
C PRO A 30 4.67 -6.68 9.07
N ARG A 31 5.62 -6.90 9.98
CA ARG A 31 5.35 -6.89 11.43
C ARG A 31 5.03 -5.48 11.93
N LEU A 32 5.73 -4.46 11.45
CA LEU A 32 5.46 -3.07 11.82
C LEU A 32 4.10 -2.60 11.29
N LEU A 33 3.73 -2.93 10.03
CA LEU A 33 2.42 -2.57 9.51
C LEU A 33 1.29 -3.21 10.32
N SER A 34 1.41 -4.50 10.64
CA SER A 34 0.46 -5.21 11.49
C SER A 34 0.39 -4.61 12.90
N ALA A 35 1.53 -4.21 13.47
CA ALA A 35 1.59 -3.57 14.78
C ALA A 35 0.93 -2.19 14.78
N SER A 36 1.14 -1.37 13.73
CA SER A 36 0.46 -0.07 13.55
C SER A 36 -1.06 -0.25 13.50
N ARG A 37 -1.54 -1.22 12.69
CA ARG A 37 -2.96 -1.56 12.61
C ARG A 37 -3.52 -1.93 13.99
N ASN A 38 -2.86 -2.85 14.69
CA ASN A 38 -3.31 -3.35 15.99
C ASN A 38 -3.33 -2.23 17.05
N ALA A 39 -2.35 -1.34 17.06
CA ALA A 39 -2.34 -0.18 17.94
C ALA A 39 -3.52 0.76 17.68
N ARG A 40 -3.88 1.01 16.43
CA ARG A 40 -5.06 1.82 16.05
C ARG A 40 -6.38 1.16 16.46
N ILE A 41 -6.49 -0.16 16.31
CA ILE A 41 -7.67 -0.92 16.75
C ILE A 41 -7.83 -0.80 18.28
N ARG A 42 -6.74 -0.97 19.03
CA ARG A 42 -6.74 -0.82 20.51
C ARG A 42 -7.11 0.60 20.93
N PHE A 43 -6.56 1.61 20.29
CA PHE A 43 -6.94 3.00 20.53
C PHE A 43 -8.43 3.24 20.31
N LYS A 44 -9.00 2.67 19.23
CA LYS A 44 -10.46 2.77 18.98
C LYS A 44 -11.27 2.12 20.09
N SER A 45 -10.84 0.96 20.60
CA SER A 45 -11.52 0.25 21.70
C SER A 45 -11.35 0.96 23.04
N ASN A 46 -10.27 1.69 23.24
CA ASN A 46 -9.99 2.47 24.47
C ASN A 46 -9.35 3.82 24.12
N PRO A 47 -10.15 4.85 23.73
CA PRO A 47 -9.63 6.16 23.33
C PRO A 47 -8.92 6.94 24.43
N MET A 48 -9.11 6.57 25.70
CA MET A 48 -8.41 7.18 26.84
C MET A 48 -6.92 6.84 26.86
N GLU A 49 -6.54 5.70 26.26
CA GLU A 49 -5.13 5.28 26.16
C GLU A 49 -4.46 5.88 24.91
N LYS A 50 -4.20 7.18 24.92
CA LYS A 50 -3.54 7.91 23.81
C LYS A 50 -2.19 7.31 23.38
N SER A 51 -1.50 6.60 24.30
CA SER A 51 -0.24 5.92 24.01
C SER A 51 -0.31 4.92 22.84
N PHE A 52 -1.48 4.32 22.56
CA PHE A 52 -1.65 3.45 21.38
C PHE A 52 -1.66 4.24 20.08
N LEU A 53 -2.24 5.43 20.07
CA LEU A 53 -2.21 6.29 18.89
C LEU A 53 -0.79 6.81 18.62
N GLU A 54 -0.10 7.26 19.67
CA GLU A 54 1.30 7.69 19.59
C GLU A 54 2.21 6.56 19.09
N LEU A 55 2.01 5.34 19.61
CA LEU A 55 2.72 4.15 19.14
C LEU A 55 2.47 3.90 17.64
N ALA A 56 1.22 3.95 17.18
CA ALA A 56 0.89 3.77 15.76
C ALA A 56 1.58 4.83 14.89
N GLN A 57 1.52 6.11 15.28
CA GLN A 57 2.17 7.21 14.58
C GLN A 57 3.70 7.05 14.52
N ARG A 58 4.31 6.59 15.62
CA ARG A 58 5.74 6.33 15.64
C ARG A 58 6.14 5.18 14.73
N ILE A 59 5.34 4.08 14.71
CA ILE A 59 5.54 2.97 13.78
C ILE A 59 5.44 3.45 12.33
N ASP A 60 4.40 4.23 12.00
CA ASP A 60 4.21 4.79 10.66
C ASP A 60 5.41 5.65 10.24
N SER A 61 5.95 6.45 11.15
CA SER A 61 7.15 7.25 10.91
C SER A 61 8.38 6.38 10.62
N VAL A 62 8.60 5.30 11.38
CA VAL A 62 9.71 4.37 11.13
C VAL A 62 9.56 3.67 9.79
N LEU A 63 8.34 3.21 9.45
CA LEU A 63 8.06 2.59 8.15
C LEU A 63 8.34 3.55 7.00
N THR A 64 7.72 4.73 7.02
CA THR A 64 7.74 5.64 5.86
C THR A 64 9.06 6.37 5.68
N LYS A 65 9.75 6.70 6.77
CA LYS A 65 10.98 7.50 6.72
C LYS A 65 12.27 6.68 6.69
N HIS A 66 12.22 5.42 7.14
CA HIS A 66 13.43 4.62 7.33
C HIS A 66 13.35 3.23 6.70
N ALA A 67 12.39 2.39 7.09
CA ALA A 67 12.35 0.99 6.68
C ALA A 67 12.03 0.79 5.19
N CYS A 68 11.15 1.62 4.62
CA CYS A 68 10.71 1.52 3.22
C CYS A 68 11.45 2.47 2.26
N LYS A 69 12.65 2.96 2.61
CA LYS A 69 13.32 4.00 1.82
C LYS A 69 14.17 3.47 0.66
N HIS A 70 14.83 2.34 0.83
CA HIS A 70 15.91 1.87 -0.06
C HIS A 70 15.60 0.49 -0.68
N ALA A 71 14.46 0.35 -1.36
CA ALA A 71 14.01 -0.93 -1.94
C ALA A 71 15.01 -1.52 -2.94
N ALA A 72 15.58 -0.71 -3.84
CA ALA A 72 16.52 -1.16 -4.87
C ALA A 72 17.84 -1.73 -4.33
N MET A 73 18.16 -1.49 -3.06
CA MET A 73 19.38 -2.03 -2.43
C MET A 73 19.21 -3.44 -1.88
N VAL A 74 17.97 -3.94 -1.82
CA VAL A 74 17.68 -5.27 -1.26
C VAL A 74 17.77 -6.32 -2.35
N THR A 75 18.71 -7.26 -2.20
CA THR A 75 18.92 -8.38 -3.13
C THR A 75 18.81 -9.72 -2.42
N GLY A 76 18.52 -10.79 -3.17
CA GLY A 76 18.51 -12.15 -2.64
C GLY A 76 17.36 -12.43 -1.66
N THR A 77 16.20 -11.81 -1.88
CA THR A 77 14.98 -12.07 -1.11
C THR A 77 14.47 -13.50 -1.33
N ARG A 78 13.71 -14.03 -0.37
CA ARG A 78 13.10 -15.33 -0.45
C ARG A 78 12.05 -15.40 -1.56
N LYS A 79 11.74 -16.63 -2.03
CA LYS A 79 10.70 -16.87 -3.06
C LYS A 79 9.29 -16.48 -2.61
N ASP A 80 9.05 -16.36 -1.31
CA ASP A 80 7.76 -16.05 -0.68
C ASP A 80 7.45 -14.55 -0.56
N ILE A 81 8.24 -13.67 -1.20
CA ILE A 81 7.99 -12.22 -1.16
C ILE A 81 6.64 -11.83 -1.78
N HIS A 82 6.10 -12.65 -2.71
CA HIS A 82 4.74 -12.48 -3.24
C HIS A 82 3.67 -12.63 -2.15
N GLU A 83 3.83 -13.64 -1.29
CA GLU A 83 2.92 -13.86 -0.16
C GLU A 83 2.96 -12.68 0.80
N ILE A 84 4.14 -12.10 1.01
CA ILE A 84 4.30 -10.91 1.84
C ILE A 84 3.52 -9.73 1.27
N LEU A 85 3.62 -9.46 -0.05
CA LEU A 85 2.84 -8.40 -0.67
C LEU A 85 1.34 -8.63 -0.53
N THR A 86 0.88 -9.85 -0.79
CA THR A 86 -0.52 -10.25 -0.63
C THR A 86 -0.99 -10.04 0.81
N GLN A 87 -0.20 -10.47 1.81
CA GLN A 87 -0.51 -10.26 3.23
C GLN A 87 -0.59 -8.77 3.59
N LEU A 88 0.28 -7.92 3.05
CA LEU A 88 0.23 -6.47 3.30
C LEU A 88 -1.03 -5.85 2.73
N ILE A 89 -1.46 -6.27 1.53
CA ILE A 89 -2.73 -5.85 0.92
C ILE A 89 -3.92 -6.31 1.78
N ASP A 90 -3.89 -7.53 2.31
CA ASP A 90 -4.91 -8.02 3.24
C ASP A 90 -4.96 -7.21 4.54
N VAL A 91 -3.81 -6.85 5.09
CA VAL A 91 -3.72 -5.98 6.27
C VAL A 91 -4.31 -4.60 5.96
N ALA A 92 -4.05 -4.05 4.77
CA ALA A 92 -4.60 -2.78 4.30
C ALA A 92 -6.12 -2.87 4.11
N ASP A 93 -6.62 -3.93 3.49
CA ASP A 93 -8.05 -4.18 3.26
C ASP A 93 -8.83 -4.32 4.56
N ASN A 94 -8.28 -5.03 5.54
CA ASN A 94 -8.87 -5.12 6.88
C ASN A 94 -8.87 -3.78 7.63
N GLY A 95 -8.05 -2.83 7.21
CA GLY A 95 -7.97 -1.45 7.73
C GLY A 95 -7.63 -1.36 9.22
N ALA A 96 -7.62 -0.15 9.74
CA ALA A 96 -7.23 0.16 11.12
C ALA A 96 -8.40 0.23 12.13
N GLY A 97 -9.53 -0.39 11.83
CA GLY A 97 -10.69 -0.35 12.74
C GLY A 97 -11.40 1.01 12.84
N ALA A 98 -10.84 2.10 12.31
CA ALA A 98 -11.45 3.42 12.25
C ALA A 98 -12.62 3.47 11.24
N GLY A 99 -13.50 4.48 11.32
CA GLY A 99 -14.48 4.77 10.29
C GLY A 99 -13.80 4.94 8.93
N ARG A 100 -14.50 4.59 7.83
CA ARG A 100 -13.90 4.54 6.49
C ARG A 100 -13.25 5.85 6.05
N ASP A 101 -13.81 6.99 6.43
CA ASP A 101 -13.39 8.31 5.97
C ASP A 101 -12.63 9.11 7.04
N SER A 102 -12.27 8.49 8.17
CA SER A 102 -11.52 9.17 9.22
C SER A 102 -10.07 9.44 8.79
N ASP A 103 -9.47 10.51 9.32
CA ASP A 103 -8.05 10.84 9.07
C ASP A 103 -7.12 9.71 9.53
N ALA A 104 -7.52 8.98 10.57
CA ALA A 104 -6.79 7.79 11.02
C ALA A 104 -6.81 6.66 10.00
N ALA A 105 -7.94 6.46 9.28
CA ALA A 105 -8.03 5.47 8.21
C ALA A 105 -7.22 5.88 6.98
N LYS A 106 -7.28 7.17 6.59
CA LYS A 106 -6.48 7.73 5.50
C LYS A 106 -4.98 7.64 5.81
N GLY A 107 -4.58 8.00 7.03
CA GLY A 107 -3.19 7.88 7.48
C GLY A 107 -2.68 6.43 7.42
N PHE A 108 -3.47 5.46 7.88
CA PHE A 108 -3.10 4.05 7.80
C PHE A 108 -3.04 3.55 6.34
N ALA A 109 -4.00 3.92 5.50
CA ALA A 109 -4.01 3.58 4.07
C ALA A 109 -2.73 4.07 3.37
N LYS A 110 -2.29 5.29 3.68
CA LYS A 110 -1.03 5.85 3.17
C LYS A 110 0.17 5.03 3.63
N THR A 111 0.28 4.70 4.92
CA THR A 111 1.39 3.88 5.45
C THR A 111 1.40 2.49 4.82
N ALA A 112 0.23 1.86 4.66
CA ALA A 112 0.09 0.57 4.00
C ALA A 112 0.51 0.63 2.52
N ALA A 113 0.11 1.69 1.80
CA ALA A 113 0.53 1.91 0.41
C ALA A 113 2.06 2.04 0.28
N VAL A 114 2.71 2.78 1.20
CA VAL A 114 4.18 2.88 1.22
C VAL A 114 4.83 1.52 1.45
N ALA A 115 4.32 0.71 2.38
CA ALA A 115 4.84 -0.63 2.65
C ALA A 115 4.65 -1.55 1.43
N CYS A 116 3.47 -1.54 0.79
CA CYS A 116 3.19 -2.33 -0.41
C CYS A 116 4.08 -1.89 -1.59
N ALA A 117 4.23 -0.58 -1.83
CA ALA A 117 5.10 -0.06 -2.88
C ALA A 117 6.57 -0.44 -2.66
N TYR A 118 7.02 -0.44 -1.40
CA TYR A 118 8.37 -0.89 -1.06
C TYR A 118 8.59 -2.36 -1.42
N ILE A 119 7.68 -3.25 -1.04
CA ILE A 119 7.78 -4.68 -1.37
C ILE A 119 7.71 -4.89 -2.89
N ALA A 120 6.81 -4.20 -3.60
CA ALA A 120 6.73 -4.28 -5.06
C ALA A 120 8.05 -3.86 -5.73
N LYS A 121 8.69 -2.77 -5.29
CA LYS A 121 10.00 -2.34 -5.80
C LYS A 121 11.11 -3.34 -5.48
N VAL A 122 11.08 -3.99 -4.31
CA VAL A 122 12.01 -5.08 -4.00
C VAL A 122 11.79 -6.26 -4.94
N MET A 123 10.52 -6.60 -5.26
CA MET A 123 10.19 -7.63 -6.25
C MET A 123 10.72 -7.25 -7.63
N GLU A 124 10.47 -6.04 -8.11
CA GLU A 124 10.97 -5.53 -9.40
C GLU A 124 12.49 -5.63 -9.49
N SER A 125 13.21 -5.19 -8.46
CA SER A 125 14.68 -5.25 -8.40
C SER A 125 15.23 -6.68 -8.40
N ASN A 126 14.41 -7.68 -8.05
CA ASN A 126 14.77 -9.09 -8.05
C ASN A 126 14.10 -9.89 -9.19
N GLY A 127 13.59 -9.21 -10.23
CA GLY A 127 13.00 -9.85 -11.42
C GLY A 127 11.54 -10.30 -11.27
N GLY A 128 10.85 -9.85 -10.23
CA GLY A 128 9.46 -10.21 -9.93
C GLY A 128 8.42 -9.11 -10.21
N GLY A 129 8.72 -8.14 -11.07
CA GLY A 129 7.86 -6.99 -11.31
C GLY A 129 6.49 -7.35 -11.90
N GLU A 130 6.43 -8.27 -12.86
CA GLU A 130 5.17 -8.76 -13.43
C GLU A 130 4.26 -9.39 -12.36
N SER A 131 4.84 -10.16 -11.44
CA SER A 131 4.09 -10.76 -10.33
C SER A 131 3.52 -9.69 -9.37
N ALA A 132 4.20 -8.58 -9.15
CA ALA A 132 3.68 -7.48 -8.34
C ALA A 132 2.47 -6.83 -9.03
N ALA A 133 2.53 -6.61 -10.35
CA ALA A 133 1.44 -6.07 -11.14
C ALA A 133 0.18 -6.98 -11.09
N GLU A 134 0.33 -8.30 -11.22
CA GLU A 134 -0.78 -9.25 -11.12
C GLU A 134 -1.41 -9.28 -9.72
N ILE A 135 -0.62 -9.14 -8.65
CA ILE A 135 -1.16 -9.05 -7.30
C ILE A 135 -2.03 -7.80 -7.14
N TYR A 136 -1.61 -6.64 -7.66
CA TYR A 136 -2.41 -5.41 -7.61
C TYR A 136 -3.65 -5.48 -8.49
N LYS A 137 -3.55 -6.11 -9.67
CA LYS A 137 -4.69 -6.38 -10.55
C LYS A 137 -5.75 -7.20 -9.82
N THR A 138 -5.33 -8.30 -9.18
CA THR A 138 -6.20 -9.11 -8.32
C THR A 138 -6.82 -8.30 -7.18
N ALA A 139 -6.05 -7.42 -6.54
CA ALA A 139 -6.58 -6.56 -5.48
C ALA A 139 -7.65 -5.57 -5.98
N ILE A 140 -7.53 -5.06 -7.21
CA ILE A 140 -8.53 -4.19 -7.83
C ILE A 140 -9.79 -4.99 -8.16
N THR A 141 -9.65 -6.11 -8.87
CA THR A 141 -10.80 -6.91 -9.32
C THR A 141 -11.56 -7.58 -8.18
N GLU A 142 -10.85 -8.11 -7.17
CA GLU A 142 -11.48 -8.90 -6.12
C GLU A 142 -11.86 -8.10 -4.87
N LYS A 143 -11.10 -7.03 -4.56
CA LYS A 143 -11.25 -6.30 -3.30
C LYS A 143 -11.81 -4.90 -3.47
N PHE A 144 -11.31 -4.11 -4.41
CA PHE A 144 -11.75 -2.72 -4.59
C PHE A 144 -13.25 -2.65 -4.93
N GLU A 145 -13.75 -3.59 -5.72
CA GLU A 145 -15.17 -3.69 -6.07
C GLU A 145 -16.05 -4.06 -4.85
N LYS A 146 -15.55 -4.83 -3.89
CA LYS A 146 -16.34 -5.29 -2.73
C LYS A 146 -16.77 -4.13 -1.83
N LYS A 147 -18.06 -4.07 -1.47
CA LYS A 147 -18.60 -3.05 -0.56
C LYS A 147 -17.94 -3.09 0.82
N THR A 148 -17.52 -4.26 1.28
CA THR A 148 -16.89 -4.47 2.59
C THR A 148 -15.42 -4.10 2.61
N SER A 149 -14.76 -4.07 1.45
CA SER A 149 -13.35 -3.72 1.33
C SER A 149 -13.05 -2.32 1.85
N ARG A 150 -11.89 -2.17 2.44
CA ARG A 150 -11.33 -0.88 2.87
C ARG A 150 -10.22 -0.37 1.96
N LEU A 151 -9.85 -1.15 0.95
CA LEU A 151 -9.03 -0.65 -0.14
C LEU A 151 -9.83 0.37 -0.93
N ARG A 152 -9.36 1.61 -0.95
CA ARG A 152 -10.05 2.76 -1.53
C ARG A 152 -9.09 3.56 -2.40
N ALA A 153 -9.64 4.50 -3.16
CA ALA A 153 -8.85 5.40 -3.98
C ALA A 153 -7.66 6.03 -3.24
N PRO A 154 -7.72 6.45 -1.95
CA PRO A 154 -6.55 6.98 -1.25
C PRO A 154 -5.37 6.01 -1.13
N PHE A 155 -5.62 4.69 -0.98
CA PHE A 155 -4.56 3.68 -0.96
C PHE A 155 -3.90 3.56 -2.34
N PHE A 156 -4.71 3.36 -3.39
CA PHE A 156 -4.20 3.23 -4.76
C PHE A 156 -3.59 4.53 -5.29
N ALA A 157 -4.14 5.68 -4.94
CA ALA A 157 -3.58 6.98 -5.29
C ALA A 157 -2.17 7.20 -4.75
N GLU A 158 -1.90 6.72 -3.54
CA GLU A 158 -0.56 6.77 -2.97
C GLU A 158 0.38 5.75 -3.64
N LEU A 159 -0.12 4.56 -4.00
CA LEU A 159 0.64 3.58 -4.78
C LEU A 159 1.03 4.13 -6.16
N ILE A 160 0.12 4.80 -6.87
CA ILE A 160 0.39 5.43 -8.18
C ILE A 160 1.54 6.43 -8.07
N LYS A 161 1.58 7.24 -7.02
CA LYS A 161 2.67 8.20 -6.79
C LYS A 161 4.02 7.53 -6.55
N LEU A 162 4.02 6.36 -5.92
CA LEU A 162 5.23 5.66 -5.50
C LEU A 162 5.73 4.65 -6.54
N SER A 163 4.82 4.04 -7.30
CA SER A 163 5.10 3.00 -8.28
C SER A 163 4.07 3.06 -9.42
N PRO A 164 4.09 4.10 -10.27
CA PRO A 164 3.08 4.32 -11.30
C PRO A 164 3.01 3.18 -12.31
N ASN A 165 4.15 2.62 -12.71
CA ASN A 165 4.23 1.56 -13.73
C ASN A 165 3.48 0.28 -13.30
N VAL A 166 3.56 -0.08 -12.02
CA VAL A 166 2.90 -1.29 -11.49
C VAL A 166 1.38 -1.19 -11.60
N LEU A 167 0.79 -0.02 -11.33
CA LEU A 167 -0.65 0.18 -11.43
C LEU A 167 -1.13 0.56 -12.83
N ALA A 168 -0.24 1.04 -13.71
CA ALA A 168 -0.58 1.30 -15.11
C ALA A 168 -1.06 0.04 -15.83
N SER A 169 -0.49 -1.13 -15.51
CA SER A 169 -0.93 -2.43 -16.03
C SER A 169 -2.37 -2.81 -15.64
N SER A 170 -2.92 -2.20 -14.60
CA SER A 170 -4.31 -2.41 -14.14
C SER A 170 -5.31 -1.37 -14.67
N SER A 171 -4.90 -0.53 -15.63
CA SER A 171 -5.78 0.52 -16.18
C SER A 171 -7.02 -0.05 -16.84
N LYS A 172 -6.93 -1.24 -17.49
CA LYS A 172 -8.06 -1.92 -18.11
C LYS A 172 -9.09 -2.37 -17.07
N GLU A 173 -8.66 -2.92 -15.96
CA GLU A 173 -9.53 -3.33 -14.85
C GLU A 173 -10.21 -2.11 -14.21
N LEU A 174 -9.48 -1.01 -14.01
CA LEU A 174 -10.07 0.24 -13.54
C LEU A 174 -11.09 0.81 -14.53
N ALA A 175 -10.82 0.72 -15.84
CA ALA A 175 -11.75 1.18 -16.88
C ALA A 175 -13.03 0.33 -16.88
N SER A 176 -12.95 -0.99 -16.71
CA SER A 176 -14.13 -1.87 -16.67
C SER A 176 -15.06 -1.55 -15.49
N LEU A 177 -14.54 -1.03 -14.38
CA LEU A 177 -15.34 -0.56 -13.25
C LEU A 177 -16.14 0.71 -13.56
N CYS A 178 -15.85 1.41 -14.65
CA CYS A 178 -16.62 2.56 -15.10
C CYS A 178 -17.95 2.15 -15.78
N ASP A 179 -18.07 0.90 -16.25
CA ASP A 179 -19.20 0.40 -17.05
C ASP A 179 -20.18 -0.49 -16.26
N LEU A 180 -20.12 -0.47 -14.93
CA LEU A 180 -20.91 -1.32 -14.03
C LEU A 180 -22.42 -0.97 -13.95
N GLY A 181 -22.95 -0.10 -14.85
CA GLY A 181 -24.36 0.33 -14.83
C GLY A 181 -24.63 1.50 -13.88
N ASP A 182 -25.92 1.69 -13.47
CA ASP A 182 -26.38 2.95 -12.85
C ASP A 182 -26.67 2.85 -11.36
N SER A 183 -26.33 1.76 -10.69
CA SER A 183 -26.50 1.66 -9.24
C SER A 183 -25.65 2.71 -8.50
N ALA A 184 -26.07 3.12 -7.30
CA ALA A 184 -25.30 4.04 -6.46
C ALA A 184 -23.88 3.50 -6.18
N ARG A 185 -23.71 2.18 -6.10
CA ARG A 185 -22.41 1.55 -5.95
C ARG A 185 -21.57 1.66 -7.22
N ALA A 186 -22.17 1.44 -8.39
CA ALA A 186 -21.50 1.59 -9.68
C ALA A 186 -21.04 3.04 -9.91
N GLN A 187 -21.90 4.02 -9.60
CA GLN A 187 -21.53 5.44 -9.69
C GLN A 187 -20.33 5.78 -8.78
N PHE A 188 -20.33 5.27 -7.56
CA PHE A 188 -19.22 5.44 -6.63
C PHE A 188 -17.93 4.83 -7.17
N LEU A 189 -17.95 3.58 -7.67
CA LEU A 189 -16.79 2.90 -8.25
C LEU A 189 -16.29 3.61 -9.50
N ARG A 190 -17.21 4.07 -10.37
CA ARG A 190 -16.90 4.87 -11.54
C ARG A 190 -16.12 6.13 -11.17
N GLN A 191 -16.60 6.88 -10.18
CA GLN A 191 -15.93 8.11 -9.73
C GLN A 191 -14.53 7.82 -9.17
N GLU A 192 -14.38 6.82 -8.31
CA GLU A 192 -13.09 6.44 -7.75
C GLU A 192 -12.12 5.92 -8.83
N SER A 193 -12.61 5.08 -9.76
CA SER A 193 -11.80 4.55 -10.86
C SER A 193 -11.34 5.63 -11.83
N LEU A 194 -12.21 6.55 -12.23
CA LEU A 194 -11.85 7.69 -13.08
C LEU A 194 -10.80 8.58 -12.42
N GLN A 195 -10.89 8.79 -11.12
CA GLN A 195 -9.87 9.55 -10.38
C GLN A 195 -8.51 8.85 -10.42
N LEU A 196 -8.47 7.53 -10.27
CA LEU A 196 -7.23 6.76 -10.31
C LEU A 196 -6.64 6.72 -11.73
N LEU A 197 -7.47 6.50 -12.77
CA LEU A 197 -7.06 6.57 -14.16
C LEU A 197 -6.47 7.94 -14.51
N PHE A 198 -7.14 9.02 -14.11
CA PHE A 198 -6.62 10.37 -14.30
C PHE A 198 -5.24 10.55 -13.66
N GLN A 199 -5.02 10.00 -12.47
CA GLN A 199 -3.72 10.07 -11.81
C GLN A 199 -2.65 9.25 -12.56
N ILE A 200 -2.97 8.05 -13.02
CA ILE A 200 -2.05 7.22 -13.82
C ILE A 200 -1.63 7.99 -15.08
N PHE A 201 -2.59 8.50 -15.84
CA PHE A 201 -2.30 9.24 -17.08
C PHE A 201 -1.58 10.58 -16.84
N SER A 202 -1.86 11.25 -15.72
CA SER A 202 -1.14 12.46 -15.33
C SER A 202 0.32 12.18 -14.95
N CYS A 203 0.62 11.01 -14.39
CA CYS A 203 1.99 10.58 -14.11
C CYS A 203 2.77 10.29 -15.40
N LYS A 204 2.10 9.79 -16.46
CA LYS A 204 2.72 9.52 -17.76
C LYS A 204 3.32 10.77 -18.40
N GLN A 205 2.70 11.93 -18.26
CA GLN A 205 3.25 13.18 -18.78
C GLN A 205 4.63 13.50 -18.21
N ARG A 206 5.00 12.86 -17.08
CA ARG A 206 6.29 13.00 -16.39
C ARG A 206 7.23 11.83 -16.63
N ASP A 207 6.70 10.66 -16.99
CA ASP A 207 7.45 9.42 -17.23
C ASP A 207 6.89 8.71 -18.48
N PRO A 208 7.58 8.82 -19.64
CA PRO A 208 7.11 8.26 -20.92
C PRO A 208 7.07 6.72 -20.93
N SER A 209 7.64 6.04 -19.95
CA SER A 209 7.57 4.56 -19.86
C SER A 209 6.19 4.03 -19.46
N ILE A 210 5.29 4.89 -18.98
CA ILE A 210 3.92 4.52 -18.62
C ILE A 210 3.06 4.41 -19.90
N PRO A 211 2.29 3.31 -20.13
CA PRO A 211 1.49 3.13 -21.34
C PRO A 211 0.42 4.21 -21.54
N SER A 212 0.17 4.61 -22.78
CA SER A 212 -0.84 5.63 -23.13
C SER A 212 -2.27 5.07 -23.01
N ALA A 213 -3.26 5.96 -22.93
CA ALA A 213 -4.66 5.56 -22.97
C ALA A 213 -5.02 4.78 -24.25
N GLU A 214 -4.35 5.09 -25.38
CA GLU A 214 -4.51 4.38 -26.64
C GLU A 214 -3.89 2.98 -26.59
N GLU A 215 -2.72 2.84 -25.97
CA GLU A 215 -2.06 1.54 -25.77
C GLU A 215 -2.85 0.63 -24.83
N VAL A 216 -3.47 1.19 -23.78
CA VAL A 216 -4.33 0.43 -22.86
C VAL A 216 -5.59 -0.08 -23.54
N ASN A 217 -6.18 0.68 -24.47
CA ASN A 217 -7.37 0.28 -25.24
C ASN A 217 -7.06 -0.77 -26.32
N SER A 218 -5.80 -0.93 -26.71
CA SER A 218 -5.35 -1.90 -27.70
C SER A 218 -4.89 -3.23 -27.11
N MET A 219 -4.76 -3.32 -25.80
CA MET A 219 -4.44 -4.54 -25.06
C MET A 219 -5.71 -5.29 -24.62
#